data_141973fff312c551720e2deefbd4b2b8
#
_entry.id   141973fff312c551720e2deefbd4b2b8
#
_cell.length_a   1.000
_cell.length_b   1.000
_cell.length_c   1.000
_cell.angle_alpha   90.00
_cell.angle_beta   90.00
_cell.angle_gamma   90.00
#
_symmetry.space_group_name_H-M   'P 1'
#
loop_
_entity.id
_entity.type
_entity.pdbx_description
1 polymer ?
#
loop_
_entity_poly.entity_id
_entity_poly.type
_entity_poly.pdbx_seq_one_letter_code
_entity_poly.pdbx_strand_id
1 'polypeptide(L)'
;TFEINAMDTFQTFLNACRNGQKSIVKILLERGGIDLNRRDAEGNTALHYACREGYRDLAVLLLEKGADASSANNRGETPLHAAARKGNREILARLLDAGADPDVADREGCTPLMRLVENRRTDAALWLIDSGADTEATDQTGHRALDYATAHGLTEVVARLSQNGSDATDSRDAEGNTPLHQAVYNDQAEVVRTLLAASKAQLDAPNDAGETPLLVACGRGNLHIARMLLDAGADANRPLTNGTTPLHGAAQAGNRFLVEALLGAGAAVDARNGVGETALLVAARAGNNEVVRLLVERHAEVNAANNLQHTALYYAGERGFTEIVELLLAAGAER
;
A
#
# COMPACT_ATOMS: atom_id res chain seq x y z
N THR A 1 7.85 24.98 55.99
CA THR A 1 6.80 24.88 54.98
C THR A 1 7.47 24.94 53.60
N PHE A 2 7.78 23.82 53.01
CA PHE A 2 8.23 23.73 51.61
C PHE A 2 6.99 24.02 50.75
N GLU A 3 6.84 25.18 50.20
CA GLU A 3 6.00 25.44 49.05
C GLU A 3 6.63 24.71 47.86
N ILE A 4 6.20 23.48 47.64
CA ILE A 4 6.45 22.82 46.36
C ILE A 4 5.72 23.65 45.32
N ASN A 5 6.48 24.34 44.48
CA ASN A 5 5.96 25.21 43.44
C ASN A 5 4.98 24.39 42.56
N ALA A 6 3.78 24.90 42.32
CA ALA A 6 2.73 24.20 41.55
C ALA A 6 3.22 23.72 40.15
N MET A 7 4.27 24.38 39.64
CA MET A 7 4.95 24.02 38.39
C MET A 7 5.78 22.73 38.55
N ASP A 8 6.40 22.52 39.71
CA ASP A 8 7.23 21.36 40.05
C ASP A 8 6.36 20.13 40.30
N THR A 9 5.19 20.30 40.91
CA THR A 9 4.22 19.21 41.14
C THR A 9 3.63 18.70 39.86
N PHE A 10 3.27 19.57 38.90
CA PHE A 10 2.76 19.14 37.58
C PHE A 10 3.82 18.41 36.78
N GLN A 11 5.06 18.89 36.75
CA GLN A 11 6.15 18.23 36.06
C GLN A 11 6.44 16.83 36.64
N THR A 12 6.41 16.73 37.99
CA THR A 12 6.56 15.45 38.68
C THR A 12 5.41 14.50 38.35
N PHE A 13 4.19 15.00 38.28
CA PHE A 13 3.02 14.22 37.85
C PHE A 13 3.14 13.71 36.42
N LEU A 14 3.50 14.57 35.45
CA LEU A 14 3.70 14.18 34.07
C LEU A 14 4.83 13.14 33.93
N ASN A 15 5.95 13.34 34.63
CA ASN A 15 7.06 12.39 34.62
C ASN A 15 6.65 11.03 35.20
N ALA A 16 5.85 11.01 36.25
CA ALA A 16 5.28 9.77 36.80
C ALA A 16 4.36 9.08 35.79
N CYS A 17 3.56 9.86 35.04
CA CYS A 17 2.70 9.31 33.97
C CYS A 17 3.51 8.77 32.79
N ARG A 18 4.56 9.46 32.35
CA ARG A 18 5.48 9.02 31.30
C ARG A 18 6.18 7.70 31.66
N ASN A 19 6.47 7.49 32.94
CA ASN A 19 7.19 6.32 33.44
C ASN A 19 6.27 5.20 33.98
N GLY A 20 4.93 5.35 33.85
CA GLY A 20 3.96 4.36 34.32
C GLY A 20 3.90 4.17 35.84
N GLN A 21 4.35 5.17 36.61
CA GLN A 21 4.47 5.11 38.06
C GLN A 21 3.10 5.32 38.74
N LYS A 22 2.16 4.39 38.54
CA LYS A 22 0.77 4.46 38.99
C LYS A 22 0.63 4.83 40.47
N SER A 23 1.46 4.27 41.35
CA SER A 23 1.42 4.56 42.79
C SER A 23 1.72 6.04 43.11
N ILE A 24 2.72 6.60 42.42
CA ILE A 24 3.08 8.02 42.58
C ILE A 24 1.94 8.90 42.05
N VAL A 25 1.41 8.57 40.86
CA VAL A 25 0.28 9.29 40.25
C VAL A 25 -0.93 9.28 41.22
N LYS A 26 -1.25 8.12 41.82
CA LYS A 26 -2.35 7.99 42.78
C LYS A 26 -2.17 8.89 43.99
N ILE A 27 -0.98 8.88 44.60
CA ILE A 27 -0.66 9.74 45.75
C ILE A 27 -0.81 11.22 45.38
N LEU A 28 -0.32 11.63 44.22
CA LEU A 28 -0.41 13.01 43.76
C LEU A 28 -1.86 13.45 43.49
N LEU A 29 -2.68 12.56 42.95
CA LEU A 29 -4.11 12.82 42.73
C LEU A 29 -4.90 12.91 44.04
N GLU A 30 -4.58 12.08 45.04
CA GLU A 30 -5.20 12.12 46.39
C GLU A 30 -4.88 13.38 47.14
N ARG A 31 -3.72 14.03 46.91
CA ARG A 31 -3.38 15.32 47.46
C ARG A 31 -4.22 16.48 46.90
N GLY A 32 -4.77 16.27 45.71
CA GLY A 32 -5.58 17.26 45.01
C GLY A 32 -4.76 18.39 44.35
N GLY A 33 -5.45 19.27 43.66
CA GLY A 33 -4.85 20.47 43.03
C GLY A 33 -4.13 20.21 41.71
N ILE A 34 -4.24 18.99 41.12
CA ILE A 34 -3.69 18.66 39.81
C ILE A 34 -4.80 18.80 38.76
N ASP A 35 -4.57 19.66 37.78
CA ASP A 35 -5.39 19.69 36.57
C ASP A 35 -4.95 18.58 35.63
N LEU A 36 -5.82 17.53 35.47
CA LEU A 36 -5.58 16.37 34.63
C LEU A 36 -5.49 16.72 33.14
N ASN A 37 -6.12 17.83 32.75
CA ASN A 37 -6.22 18.29 31.37
C ASN A 37 -5.18 19.35 31.03
N ARG A 38 -4.32 19.68 31.99
CA ARG A 38 -3.20 20.59 31.75
C ARG A 38 -2.25 19.97 30.72
N ARG A 39 -1.85 20.78 29.76
CA ARG A 39 -1.02 20.41 28.61
C ARG A 39 0.43 20.84 28.85
N ASP A 40 1.37 20.03 28.39
CA ASP A 40 2.79 20.40 28.34
C ASP A 40 3.11 21.27 27.11
N ALA A 41 4.39 21.50 26.84
CA ALA A 41 4.84 22.30 25.71
C ALA A 41 4.45 21.73 24.34
N GLU A 42 4.36 20.40 24.22
CA GLU A 42 3.90 19.70 23.04
C GLU A 42 2.37 19.58 22.96
N GLY A 43 1.67 20.08 23.98
CA GLY A 43 0.21 19.99 24.08
C GLY A 43 -0.31 18.66 24.61
N ASN A 44 0.57 17.75 25.06
CA ASN A 44 0.16 16.47 25.60
C ASN A 44 -0.37 16.60 27.02
N THR A 45 -1.42 15.87 27.35
CA THR A 45 -1.89 15.65 28.71
C THR A 45 -1.26 14.38 29.30
N ALA A 46 -1.44 14.15 30.59
CA ALA A 46 -1.04 12.91 31.27
C ALA A 46 -1.63 11.66 30.58
N LEU A 47 -2.88 11.76 30.11
CA LEU A 47 -3.56 10.67 29.41
C LEU A 47 -2.89 10.31 28.07
N HIS A 48 -2.37 11.29 27.31
CA HIS A 48 -1.59 11.02 26.10
C HIS A 48 -0.39 10.12 26.39
N TYR A 49 0.35 10.39 27.46
CA TYR A 49 1.52 9.59 27.84
C TYR A 49 1.14 8.17 28.27
N ALA A 50 0.13 8.03 29.12
CA ALA A 50 -0.35 6.73 29.57
C ALA A 50 -0.82 5.86 28.38
N CYS A 51 -1.53 6.46 27.43
CA CYS A 51 -2.02 5.79 26.21
C CYS A 51 -0.88 5.43 25.26
N ARG A 52 0.06 6.35 25.02
CA ARG A 52 1.21 6.17 24.11
C ARG A 52 2.10 5.00 24.54
N GLU A 53 2.35 4.89 25.83
CA GLU A 53 3.20 3.85 26.38
C GLU A 53 2.45 2.55 26.68
N GLY A 54 1.12 2.57 26.60
CA GLY A 54 0.28 1.40 26.85
C GLY A 54 0.09 1.05 28.32
N TYR A 55 0.23 2.04 29.21
CA TYR A 55 0.03 1.85 30.66
C TYR A 55 -1.46 1.79 30.99
N ARG A 56 -2.05 0.62 30.72
CA ARG A 56 -3.49 0.37 30.86
C ARG A 56 -4.06 0.88 32.18
N ASP A 57 -3.52 0.38 33.30
CA ASP A 57 -4.06 0.71 34.62
C ASP A 57 -3.94 2.19 34.97
N LEU A 58 -2.95 2.86 34.40
CA LEU A 58 -2.78 4.30 34.57
C LEU A 58 -3.77 5.07 33.72
N ALA A 59 -3.96 4.67 32.44
CA ALA A 59 -4.95 5.28 31.56
C ALA A 59 -6.37 5.16 32.14
N VAL A 60 -6.73 3.97 32.63
CA VAL A 60 -8.02 3.75 33.31
C VAL A 60 -8.17 4.65 34.54
N LEU A 61 -7.14 4.72 35.40
CA LEU A 61 -7.17 5.60 36.58
C LEU A 61 -7.38 7.07 36.20
N LEU A 62 -6.68 7.56 35.17
CA LEU A 62 -6.81 8.94 34.71
C LEU A 62 -8.22 9.23 34.18
N LEU A 63 -8.79 8.32 33.38
CA LEU A 63 -10.16 8.42 32.87
C LEU A 63 -11.20 8.42 34.00
N GLU A 64 -11.07 7.52 34.98
CA GLU A 64 -11.94 7.45 36.15
C GLU A 64 -11.89 8.73 37.02
N LYS A 65 -10.77 9.46 36.97
CA LYS A 65 -10.59 10.72 37.65
C LYS A 65 -11.01 11.96 36.82
N GLY A 66 -11.55 11.73 35.60
CA GLY A 66 -12.10 12.78 34.75
C GLY A 66 -11.09 13.40 33.78
N ALA A 67 -10.04 12.69 33.40
CA ALA A 67 -9.18 13.11 32.30
C ALA A 67 -10.00 13.13 30.99
N ASP A 68 -9.83 14.20 30.21
CA ASP A 68 -10.52 14.39 28.94
C ASP A 68 -9.93 13.47 27.86
N ALA A 69 -10.75 12.53 27.38
CA ALA A 69 -10.39 11.56 26.34
C ALA A 69 -10.28 12.20 24.94
N SER A 70 -10.77 13.44 24.78
CA SER A 70 -10.85 14.14 23.49
C SER A 70 -9.82 15.24 23.32
N SER A 71 -9.00 15.53 24.35
CA SER A 71 -7.96 16.56 24.28
C SER A 71 -6.99 16.29 23.13
N ALA A 72 -6.79 17.26 22.23
CA ALA A 72 -5.82 17.13 21.15
C ALA A 72 -4.51 17.85 21.50
N ASN A 73 -3.35 17.26 21.21
CA ASN A 73 -2.05 17.87 21.36
C ASN A 73 -1.73 18.89 20.24
N ASN A 74 -0.51 19.45 20.21
CA ASN A 74 -0.11 20.42 19.18
C ASN A 74 0.00 19.82 17.77
N ARG A 75 -0.06 18.50 17.61
CA ARG A 75 -0.15 17.81 16.32
C ARG A 75 -1.57 17.39 15.96
N GLY A 76 -2.56 17.77 16.78
CA GLY A 76 -3.95 17.33 16.62
C GLY A 76 -4.21 15.90 17.08
N GLU A 77 -3.18 15.20 17.62
CA GLU A 77 -3.35 13.84 18.12
C GLU A 77 -4.15 13.85 19.44
N THR A 78 -5.17 13.01 19.51
CA THR A 78 -5.93 12.73 20.74
C THR A 78 -5.29 11.56 21.52
N PRO A 79 -5.70 11.27 22.76
CA PRO A 79 -5.28 10.07 23.47
C PRO A 79 -5.52 8.78 22.68
N LEU A 80 -6.56 8.74 21.81
CA LEU A 80 -6.85 7.60 20.95
C LEU A 80 -5.76 7.41 19.87
N HIS A 81 -5.27 8.49 19.26
CA HIS A 81 -4.11 8.45 18.36
C HIS A 81 -2.86 7.98 19.09
N ALA A 82 -2.64 8.48 20.31
CA ALA A 82 -1.50 8.08 21.13
C ALA A 82 -1.55 6.57 21.44
N ALA A 83 -2.74 6.03 21.75
CA ALA A 83 -2.95 4.60 22.03
C ALA A 83 -2.69 3.71 20.80
N ALA A 84 -2.85 4.25 19.59
CA ALA A 84 -2.61 3.52 18.34
C ALA A 84 -1.16 3.04 18.19
N ARG A 85 -0.19 3.67 18.84
CA ARG A 85 1.22 3.25 18.80
C ARG A 85 1.44 1.83 19.36
N LYS A 86 0.74 1.48 20.43
CA LYS A 86 0.83 0.16 21.09
C LYS A 86 -0.31 -0.76 20.68
N GLY A 87 -1.46 -0.23 20.30
CA GLY A 87 -2.63 -0.98 19.91
C GLY A 87 -3.27 -1.77 21.06
N ASN A 88 -3.21 -1.25 22.29
CA ASN A 88 -3.84 -1.91 23.42
C ASN A 88 -5.36 -1.73 23.33
N ARG A 89 -6.08 -2.81 22.97
CA ARG A 89 -7.54 -2.79 22.76
C ARG A 89 -8.33 -2.32 23.96
N GLU A 90 -7.87 -2.63 25.18
CA GLU A 90 -8.59 -2.22 26.38
C GLU A 90 -8.48 -0.72 26.63
N ILE A 91 -7.31 -0.11 26.36
CA ILE A 91 -7.15 1.36 26.40
C ILE A 91 -8.04 1.99 25.35
N LEU A 92 -8.05 1.48 24.12
CA LEU A 92 -8.90 1.99 23.04
C LEU A 92 -10.38 1.92 23.44
N ALA A 93 -10.83 0.78 23.96
CA ALA A 93 -12.20 0.60 24.43
C ALA A 93 -12.57 1.61 25.53
N ARG A 94 -11.70 1.78 26.53
CA ARG A 94 -11.94 2.74 27.63
C ARG A 94 -12.00 4.19 27.15
N LEU A 95 -11.21 4.55 26.14
CA LEU A 95 -11.28 5.87 25.52
C LEU A 95 -12.60 6.10 24.80
N LEU A 96 -13.07 5.11 24.03
CA LEU A 96 -14.38 5.18 23.36
C LEU A 96 -15.53 5.24 24.38
N ASP A 97 -15.49 4.42 25.45
CA ASP A 97 -16.45 4.46 26.55
C ASP A 97 -16.49 5.83 27.24
N ALA A 98 -15.35 6.54 27.29
CA ALA A 98 -15.22 7.89 27.83
C ALA A 98 -15.63 8.98 26.83
N GLY A 99 -16.15 8.63 25.65
CA GLY A 99 -16.67 9.55 24.64
C GLY A 99 -15.61 10.07 23.66
N ALA A 100 -14.45 9.42 23.53
CA ALA A 100 -13.51 9.75 22.46
C ALA A 100 -14.14 9.43 21.10
N ASP A 101 -14.02 10.36 20.17
CA ASP A 101 -14.46 10.16 18.78
C ASP A 101 -13.39 9.31 18.03
N PRO A 102 -13.77 8.14 17.47
CA PRO A 102 -12.83 7.27 16.74
C PRO A 102 -12.31 7.87 15.43
N ASP A 103 -12.99 8.90 14.90
CA ASP A 103 -12.77 9.40 13.54
C ASP A 103 -12.12 10.79 13.49
N VAL A 104 -11.74 11.34 14.66
CA VAL A 104 -11.01 12.61 14.69
C VAL A 104 -9.71 12.49 13.92
N ALA A 105 -9.48 13.43 13.00
CA ALA A 105 -8.24 13.52 12.24
C ALA A 105 -7.19 14.38 12.98
N ASP A 106 -5.94 13.94 12.98
CA ASP A 106 -4.81 14.75 13.40
C ASP A 106 -4.44 15.83 12.36
N ARG A 107 -3.36 16.60 12.58
CA ARG A 107 -2.94 17.65 11.63
C ARG A 107 -2.47 17.14 10.27
N GLU A 108 -2.18 15.87 10.12
CA GLU A 108 -1.85 15.24 8.85
C GLU A 108 -3.10 14.66 8.16
N GLY A 109 -4.27 14.77 8.80
CA GLY A 109 -5.53 14.20 8.35
C GLY A 109 -5.70 12.73 8.74
N CYS A 110 -4.75 12.14 9.46
CA CYS A 110 -4.81 10.74 9.84
C CYS A 110 -5.78 10.51 10.99
N THR A 111 -6.63 9.49 10.86
CA THR A 111 -7.50 9.00 11.94
C THR A 111 -6.75 8.01 12.85
N PRO A 112 -7.27 7.71 14.05
CA PRO A 112 -6.72 6.65 14.91
C PRO A 112 -6.61 5.30 14.19
N LEU A 113 -7.57 4.95 13.32
CA LEU A 113 -7.51 3.74 12.51
C LEU A 113 -6.28 3.72 11.59
N MET A 114 -6.04 4.81 10.85
CA MET A 114 -4.84 4.93 9.99
C MET A 114 -3.56 4.77 10.80
N ARG A 115 -3.48 5.38 11.99
CA ARG A 115 -2.31 5.25 12.87
C ARG A 115 -2.12 3.84 13.43
N LEU A 116 -3.20 3.09 13.71
CA LEU A 116 -3.12 1.67 14.08
C LEU A 116 -2.54 0.84 12.95
N VAL A 117 -3.02 1.05 11.73
CA VAL A 117 -2.57 0.35 10.52
C VAL A 117 -1.10 0.70 10.21
N GLU A 118 -0.73 1.96 10.24
CA GLU A 118 0.65 2.45 10.07
C GLU A 118 1.61 1.80 11.07
N ASN A 119 1.19 1.68 12.33
CA ASN A 119 1.96 1.02 13.38
C ASN A 119 1.86 -0.51 13.35
N ARG A 120 1.20 -1.10 12.35
CA ARG A 120 1.00 -2.56 12.16
C ARG A 120 0.32 -3.22 13.36
N ARG A 121 -0.65 -2.55 13.95
CA ARG A 121 -1.45 -3.07 15.09
C ARG A 121 -2.72 -3.75 14.55
N THR A 122 -2.54 -4.86 13.84
CA THR A 122 -3.59 -5.58 13.11
C THR A 122 -4.82 -5.86 13.96
N ASP A 123 -4.64 -6.51 15.12
CA ASP A 123 -5.76 -6.88 16.00
C ASP A 123 -6.56 -5.67 16.48
N ALA A 124 -5.84 -4.58 16.82
CA ALA A 124 -6.46 -3.35 17.29
C ALA A 124 -7.16 -2.59 16.15
N ALA A 125 -6.59 -2.61 14.94
CA ALA A 125 -7.19 -2.02 13.75
C ALA A 125 -8.48 -2.76 13.39
N LEU A 126 -8.46 -4.09 13.33
CA LEU A 126 -9.65 -4.90 13.07
C LEU A 126 -10.74 -4.64 14.10
N TRP A 127 -10.37 -4.60 15.38
CA TRP A 127 -11.31 -4.30 16.45
C TRP A 127 -11.92 -2.90 16.30
N LEU A 128 -11.12 -1.89 15.93
CA LEU A 128 -11.62 -0.52 15.77
C LEU A 128 -12.57 -0.41 14.54
N ILE A 129 -12.26 -1.12 13.45
CA ILE A 129 -13.15 -1.24 12.28
C ILE A 129 -14.49 -1.88 12.70
N ASP A 130 -14.44 -2.97 13.48
CA ASP A 130 -15.64 -3.65 13.98
C ASP A 130 -16.44 -2.80 14.97
N SER A 131 -15.80 -1.84 15.61
CA SER A 131 -16.41 -0.84 16.50
C SER A 131 -17.04 0.33 15.75
N GLY A 132 -16.99 0.35 14.41
CA GLY A 132 -17.67 1.31 13.55
C GLY A 132 -16.85 2.54 13.18
N ALA A 133 -15.51 2.48 13.27
CA ALA A 133 -14.66 3.56 12.77
C ALA A 133 -14.84 3.79 11.27
N ASP A 134 -14.75 5.04 10.82
CA ASP A 134 -14.83 5.40 9.41
C ASP A 134 -13.62 4.83 8.64
N THR A 135 -13.90 3.93 7.70
CA THR A 135 -12.90 3.29 6.85
C THR A 135 -12.59 4.08 5.57
N GLU A 136 -13.43 5.08 5.25
CA GLU A 136 -13.34 5.87 4.02
C GLU A 136 -12.68 7.24 4.22
N ALA A 137 -12.39 7.63 5.46
CA ALA A 137 -11.67 8.85 5.76
C ALA A 137 -10.34 8.91 5.02
N THR A 138 -9.96 10.09 4.54
CA THR A 138 -8.69 10.33 3.84
C THR A 138 -7.81 11.29 4.61
N ASP A 139 -6.50 11.03 4.59
CA ASP A 139 -5.51 11.97 5.09
C ASP A 139 -5.30 13.15 4.11
N GLN A 140 -4.39 14.08 4.43
CA GLN A 140 -4.11 15.25 3.56
C GLN A 140 -3.51 14.87 2.21
N THR A 141 -2.99 13.66 2.05
CA THR A 141 -2.43 13.15 0.79
C THR A 141 -3.44 12.31 0.00
N GLY A 142 -4.66 12.14 0.53
CA GLY A 142 -5.73 11.35 -0.07
C GLY A 142 -5.68 9.86 0.24
N HIS A 143 -4.76 9.40 1.10
CA HIS A 143 -4.68 7.99 1.48
C HIS A 143 -5.74 7.63 2.53
N ARG A 144 -6.29 6.42 2.37
CA ARG A 144 -7.21 5.77 3.31
C ARG A 144 -6.48 4.72 4.15
N ALA A 145 -7.16 4.18 5.14
CA ALA A 145 -6.63 3.06 5.94
C ALA A 145 -6.26 1.84 5.06
N LEU A 146 -6.97 1.61 3.95
CA LEU A 146 -6.68 0.53 2.99
C LEU A 146 -5.32 0.72 2.30
N ASP A 147 -4.95 1.93 1.94
CA ASP A 147 -3.68 2.22 1.29
C ASP A 147 -2.51 1.93 2.23
N TYR A 148 -2.60 2.35 3.49
CA TYR A 148 -1.64 1.99 4.54
C TYR A 148 -1.57 0.48 4.78
N ALA A 149 -2.72 -0.21 4.83
CA ALA A 149 -2.77 -1.65 5.03
C ALA A 149 -2.11 -2.40 3.87
N THR A 150 -2.35 -1.95 2.64
CA THR A 150 -1.74 -2.49 1.42
C THR A 150 -0.23 -2.25 1.42
N ALA A 151 0.22 -1.01 1.68
CA ALA A 151 1.65 -0.67 1.72
C ALA A 151 2.41 -1.54 2.74
N HIS A 152 1.78 -1.85 3.87
CA HIS A 152 2.38 -2.67 4.92
C HIS A 152 2.15 -4.17 4.79
N GLY A 153 1.40 -4.65 3.79
CA GLY A 153 1.11 -6.06 3.58
C GLY A 153 0.20 -6.68 4.65
N LEU A 154 -0.68 -5.89 5.27
CA LEU A 154 -1.57 -6.34 6.34
C LEU A 154 -2.81 -7.01 5.76
N THR A 155 -2.66 -8.23 5.27
CA THR A 155 -3.66 -8.97 4.48
C THR A 155 -5.03 -9.06 5.16
N GLU A 156 -5.09 -9.31 6.47
CA GLU A 156 -6.34 -9.40 7.22
C GLU A 156 -7.08 -8.05 7.28
N VAL A 157 -6.32 -6.96 7.47
CA VAL A 157 -6.89 -5.60 7.47
C VAL A 157 -7.37 -5.24 6.07
N VAL A 158 -6.57 -5.55 5.02
CA VAL A 158 -6.96 -5.37 3.61
C VAL A 158 -8.28 -6.12 3.34
N ALA A 159 -8.37 -7.40 3.76
CA ALA A 159 -9.57 -8.19 3.57
C ALA A 159 -10.81 -7.56 4.21
N ARG A 160 -10.66 -7.06 5.45
CA ARG A 160 -11.77 -6.43 6.19
C ARG A 160 -12.19 -5.10 5.55
N LEU A 161 -11.24 -4.24 5.21
CA LEU A 161 -11.52 -2.93 4.59
C LEU A 161 -12.14 -3.08 3.20
N SER A 162 -11.68 -4.05 2.40
CA SER A 162 -12.22 -4.30 1.06
C SER A 162 -13.63 -4.88 1.05
N GLN A 163 -14.12 -5.42 2.17
CA GLN A 163 -15.49 -5.94 2.30
C GLN A 163 -16.51 -4.85 2.61
N ASN A 164 -16.09 -3.72 3.18
CA ASN A 164 -16.97 -2.70 3.71
C ASN A 164 -17.52 -1.71 2.65
N GLY A 165 -17.04 -1.77 1.40
CA GLY A 165 -17.58 -0.94 0.33
C GLY A 165 -16.93 -1.21 -1.03
N SER A 166 -17.71 -1.07 -2.09
CA SER A 166 -17.24 -1.17 -3.48
C SER A 166 -16.24 -0.06 -3.85
N ASP A 167 -16.24 1.05 -3.11
CA ASP A 167 -15.42 2.23 -3.39
C ASP A 167 -14.06 2.20 -2.67
N ALA A 168 -13.88 1.33 -1.67
CA ALA A 168 -12.64 1.25 -0.91
C ALA A 168 -11.42 0.89 -1.77
N THR A 169 -11.62 0.08 -2.82
CA THR A 169 -10.56 -0.31 -3.76
C THR A 169 -10.34 0.71 -4.88
N ASP A 170 -11.13 1.78 -4.92
CA ASP A 170 -11.06 2.84 -5.93
C ASP A 170 -10.17 4.03 -5.50
N SER A 171 -9.60 3.98 -4.30
CA SER A 171 -8.64 4.99 -3.85
C SER A 171 -7.45 5.07 -4.81
N ARG A 172 -6.88 6.26 -4.93
CA ARG A 172 -5.71 6.52 -5.76
C ARG A 172 -4.72 7.37 -4.98
N ASP A 173 -3.45 6.97 -5.05
CA ASP A 173 -2.36 7.78 -4.52
C ASP A 173 -2.04 8.97 -5.45
N ALA A 174 -0.99 9.73 -5.11
CA ALA A 174 -0.57 10.91 -5.87
C ALA A 174 -0.13 10.59 -7.31
N GLU A 175 0.23 9.35 -7.60
CA GLU A 175 0.60 8.84 -8.93
C GLU A 175 -0.57 8.16 -9.64
N GLY A 176 -1.78 8.21 -9.06
CA GLY A 176 -2.98 7.56 -9.59
C GLY A 176 -3.00 6.04 -9.40
N ASN A 177 -2.10 5.47 -8.58
CA ASN A 177 -2.08 4.04 -8.32
C ASN A 177 -3.25 3.63 -7.44
N THR A 178 -3.91 2.53 -7.82
CA THR A 178 -4.88 1.86 -6.95
C THR A 178 -4.16 0.98 -5.91
N PRO A 179 -4.84 0.52 -4.85
CA PRO A 179 -4.28 -0.46 -3.92
C PRO A 179 -3.72 -1.71 -4.61
N LEU A 180 -4.35 -2.13 -5.72
CA LEU A 180 -3.86 -3.26 -6.52
C LEU A 180 -2.51 -2.94 -7.20
N HIS A 181 -2.31 -1.73 -7.74
CA HIS A 181 -0.99 -1.30 -8.25
C HIS A 181 0.05 -1.35 -7.14
N GLN A 182 -0.23 -0.79 -5.97
CA GLN A 182 0.69 -0.77 -4.84
C GLN A 182 1.09 -2.19 -4.40
N ALA A 183 0.12 -3.10 -4.30
CA ALA A 183 0.39 -4.51 -3.97
C ALA A 183 1.28 -5.20 -5.01
N VAL A 184 1.08 -4.91 -6.30
CA VAL A 184 1.91 -5.42 -7.40
C VAL A 184 3.31 -4.82 -7.35
N TYR A 185 3.44 -3.49 -7.15
CA TYR A 185 4.75 -2.84 -7.00
C TYR A 185 5.55 -3.39 -5.82
N ASN A 186 4.89 -3.73 -4.72
CA ASN A 186 5.53 -4.25 -3.52
C ASN A 186 5.71 -5.78 -3.52
N ASP A 187 5.39 -6.47 -4.63
CA ASP A 187 5.47 -7.93 -4.77
C ASP A 187 4.70 -8.70 -3.67
N GLN A 188 3.52 -8.20 -3.30
CA GLN A 188 2.70 -8.71 -2.21
C GLN A 188 1.60 -9.64 -2.74
N ALA A 189 1.95 -10.85 -3.13
CA ALA A 189 1.03 -11.81 -3.78
C ALA A 189 -0.24 -12.10 -2.95
N GLU A 190 -0.14 -12.22 -1.62
CA GLU A 190 -1.30 -12.47 -0.76
C GLU A 190 -2.26 -11.27 -0.70
N VAL A 191 -1.72 -10.04 -0.70
CA VAL A 191 -2.53 -8.82 -0.78
C VAL A 191 -3.22 -8.74 -2.14
N VAL A 192 -2.49 -9.01 -3.23
CA VAL A 192 -3.06 -9.09 -4.59
C VAL A 192 -4.23 -10.07 -4.62
N ARG A 193 -4.05 -11.29 -4.08
CA ARG A 193 -5.12 -12.30 -4.01
C ARG A 193 -6.35 -11.79 -3.27
N THR A 194 -6.13 -11.14 -2.14
CA THR A 194 -7.19 -10.59 -1.31
C THR A 194 -7.97 -9.50 -2.02
N LEU A 195 -7.28 -8.57 -2.67
CA LEU A 195 -7.91 -7.47 -3.43
C LEU A 195 -8.69 -8.01 -4.64
N LEU A 196 -8.15 -9.01 -5.36
CA LEU A 196 -8.83 -9.66 -6.48
C LEU A 196 -10.11 -10.40 -6.06
N ALA A 197 -10.11 -10.98 -4.86
CA ALA A 197 -11.30 -11.63 -4.30
C ALA A 197 -12.41 -10.63 -3.91
N ALA A 198 -12.03 -9.42 -3.49
CA ALA A 198 -12.95 -8.41 -3.02
C ALA A 198 -13.61 -7.63 -4.16
N SER A 199 -12.87 -7.28 -5.21
CA SER A 199 -13.40 -6.49 -6.34
C SER A 199 -12.67 -6.77 -7.64
N LYS A 200 -13.46 -6.92 -8.73
CA LYS A 200 -12.94 -7.02 -10.10
C LYS A 200 -12.89 -5.66 -10.82
N ALA A 201 -13.49 -4.63 -10.24
CA ALA A 201 -13.73 -3.37 -10.94
C ALA A 201 -12.44 -2.61 -11.30
N GLN A 202 -11.39 -2.78 -10.50
CA GLN A 202 -10.11 -2.05 -10.67
C GLN A 202 -9.00 -2.87 -11.34
N LEU A 203 -9.33 -4.06 -11.88
CA LEU A 203 -8.36 -5.00 -12.44
C LEU A 203 -7.51 -4.38 -13.57
N ASP A 204 -8.15 -3.58 -14.43
CA ASP A 204 -7.52 -2.91 -15.58
C ASP A 204 -7.50 -1.38 -15.44
N ALA A 205 -7.67 -0.84 -14.24
CA ALA A 205 -7.59 0.59 -14.03
C ALA A 205 -6.17 1.09 -14.36
N PRO A 206 -6.00 2.15 -15.15
CA PRO A 206 -4.69 2.74 -15.36
C PRO A 206 -4.34 3.70 -14.22
N ASN A 207 -3.05 3.79 -13.87
CA ASN A 207 -2.50 4.89 -13.09
C ASN A 207 -2.24 6.12 -14.00
N ASP A 208 -1.65 7.19 -13.47
CA ASP A 208 -1.37 8.41 -14.23
C ASP A 208 -0.33 8.23 -15.35
N ALA A 209 0.53 7.20 -15.24
CA ALA A 209 1.42 6.78 -16.31
C ALA A 209 0.72 5.94 -17.40
N GLY A 210 -0.57 5.60 -17.19
CA GLY A 210 -1.34 4.71 -18.06
C GLY A 210 -1.06 3.22 -17.81
N GLU A 211 -0.32 2.87 -16.78
CA GLU A 211 -0.02 1.48 -16.44
C GLU A 211 -1.21 0.82 -15.77
N THR A 212 -1.56 -0.39 -16.21
CA THR A 212 -2.45 -1.29 -15.44
C THR A 212 -1.62 -2.16 -14.48
N PRO A 213 -2.22 -2.77 -13.47
CA PRO A 213 -1.51 -3.72 -12.60
C PRO A 213 -0.80 -4.83 -13.38
N LEU A 214 -1.41 -5.32 -14.47
CA LEU A 214 -0.78 -6.34 -15.34
C LEU A 214 0.44 -5.78 -16.08
N LEU A 215 0.39 -4.56 -16.61
CA LEU A 215 1.55 -3.91 -17.24
C LEU A 215 2.71 -3.78 -16.27
N VAL A 216 2.44 -3.36 -15.02
CA VAL A 216 3.45 -3.29 -13.96
C VAL A 216 4.06 -4.67 -13.68
N ALA A 217 3.23 -5.70 -13.49
CA ALA A 217 3.71 -7.06 -13.24
C ALA A 217 4.58 -7.59 -14.39
N CYS A 218 4.17 -7.34 -15.65
CA CYS A 218 4.90 -7.75 -16.84
C CYS A 218 6.23 -7.00 -17.00
N GLY A 219 6.24 -5.69 -16.80
CA GLY A 219 7.47 -4.89 -16.87
C GLY A 219 8.52 -5.30 -15.82
N ARG A 220 8.06 -5.78 -14.65
CA ARG A 220 8.92 -6.30 -13.58
C ARG A 220 9.28 -7.79 -13.75
N GLY A 221 8.73 -8.47 -14.75
CA GLY A 221 8.94 -9.90 -14.97
C GLY A 221 8.31 -10.81 -13.91
N ASN A 222 7.34 -10.29 -13.15
CA ASN A 222 6.69 -11.04 -12.07
C ASN A 222 5.63 -12.01 -12.61
N LEU A 223 6.06 -13.21 -12.94
CA LEU A 223 5.19 -14.26 -13.48
C LEU A 223 4.05 -14.64 -12.52
N HIS A 224 4.34 -14.74 -11.22
CA HIS A 224 3.34 -15.20 -10.25
C HIS A 224 2.16 -14.24 -10.15
N ILE A 225 2.44 -12.95 -9.93
CA ILE A 225 1.40 -11.92 -9.87
C ILE A 225 0.71 -11.73 -11.21
N ALA A 226 1.47 -11.76 -12.34
CA ALA A 226 0.87 -11.65 -13.66
C ALA A 226 -0.15 -12.77 -13.93
N ARG A 227 0.17 -14.02 -13.55
CA ARG A 227 -0.78 -15.13 -13.66
C ARG A 227 -2.04 -14.91 -12.82
N MET A 228 -1.87 -14.46 -11.58
CA MET A 228 -3.03 -14.16 -10.71
C MET A 228 -3.96 -13.12 -11.34
N LEU A 229 -3.38 -12.06 -11.94
CA LEU A 229 -4.14 -11.02 -12.65
C LEU A 229 -4.83 -11.56 -13.90
N LEU A 230 -4.14 -12.36 -14.71
CA LEU A 230 -4.71 -13.00 -15.91
C LEU A 230 -5.82 -13.99 -15.55
N ASP A 231 -5.64 -14.80 -14.52
CA ASP A 231 -6.66 -15.76 -14.03
C ASP A 231 -7.90 -15.01 -13.49
N ALA A 232 -7.72 -13.80 -12.96
CA ALA A 232 -8.82 -12.93 -12.57
C ALA A 232 -9.52 -12.25 -13.76
N GLY A 233 -8.95 -12.32 -14.97
CA GLY A 233 -9.52 -11.78 -16.20
C GLY A 233 -8.97 -10.43 -16.62
N ALA A 234 -7.74 -10.07 -16.20
CA ALA A 234 -7.07 -8.86 -16.68
C ALA A 234 -6.90 -8.89 -18.21
N ASP A 235 -7.08 -7.74 -18.85
CA ASP A 235 -6.92 -7.60 -20.29
C ASP A 235 -5.44 -7.67 -20.70
N ALA A 236 -5.05 -8.79 -21.29
CA ALA A 236 -3.68 -9.05 -21.77
C ALA A 236 -3.22 -8.10 -22.89
N ASN A 237 -4.17 -7.33 -23.48
CA ASN A 237 -3.92 -6.45 -24.62
C ASN A 237 -3.98 -4.97 -24.26
N ARG A 238 -4.34 -4.61 -23.00
CA ARG A 238 -4.46 -3.20 -22.61
C ARG A 238 -3.11 -2.47 -22.70
N PRO A 239 -2.94 -1.51 -23.62
CA PRO A 239 -1.66 -0.85 -23.82
C PRO A 239 -1.47 0.35 -22.90
N LEU A 240 -0.23 0.76 -22.72
CA LEU A 240 0.15 2.12 -22.33
C LEU A 240 -0.30 3.13 -23.38
N THR A 241 -0.27 4.43 -23.03
CA THR A 241 -0.54 5.54 -23.95
C THR A 241 0.37 5.56 -25.18
N ASN A 242 1.59 5.02 -25.06
CA ASN A 242 2.55 4.85 -26.16
C ASN A 242 2.37 3.52 -26.94
N GLY A 243 1.28 2.80 -26.72
CA GLY A 243 0.98 1.52 -27.39
C GLY A 243 1.72 0.31 -26.85
N THR A 244 2.59 0.45 -25.85
CA THR A 244 3.30 -0.70 -25.23
C THR A 244 2.32 -1.60 -24.50
N THR A 245 2.23 -2.87 -24.93
CA THR A 245 1.34 -3.89 -24.31
C THR A 245 2.08 -4.68 -23.23
N PRO A 246 1.36 -5.44 -22.38
CA PRO A 246 1.97 -6.38 -21.43
C PRO A 246 2.96 -7.35 -22.09
N LEU A 247 2.68 -7.78 -23.34
CA LEU A 247 3.56 -8.68 -24.09
C LEU A 247 4.91 -8.03 -24.45
N HIS A 248 4.93 -6.73 -24.77
CA HIS A 248 6.19 -5.99 -24.96
C HIS A 248 7.00 -5.93 -23.67
N GLY A 249 6.37 -5.67 -22.52
CA GLY A 249 7.03 -5.67 -21.21
C GLY A 249 7.64 -7.02 -20.86
N ALA A 250 6.89 -8.09 -21.03
CA ALA A 250 7.35 -9.45 -20.80
C ALA A 250 8.50 -9.86 -21.75
N ALA A 251 8.44 -9.42 -23.01
CA ALA A 251 9.48 -9.65 -24.00
C ALA A 251 10.78 -8.91 -23.66
N GLN A 252 10.68 -7.67 -23.17
CA GLN A 252 11.82 -6.89 -22.68
C GLN A 252 12.45 -7.52 -21.42
N ALA A 253 11.64 -8.02 -20.50
CA ALA A 253 12.10 -8.70 -19.29
C ALA A 253 12.75 -10.06 -19.55
N GLY A 254 12.55 -10.63 -20.73
CA GLY A 254 13.14 -11.92 -21.11
C GLY A 254 12.51 -13.14 -20.41
N ASN A 255 11.34 -12.98 -19.82
CA ASN A 255 10.68 -14.07 -19.10
C ASN A 255 9.77 -14.87 -20.05
N ARG A 256 10.30 -15.99 -20.56
CA ARG A 256 9.59 -16.90 -21.47
C ARG A 256 8.23 -17.36 -20.93
N PHE A 257 8.18 -17.72 -19.65
CA PHE A 257 6.95 -18.24 -19.03
C PHE A 257 5.87 -17.16 -18.89
N LEU A 258 6.29 -15.90 -18.72
CA LEU A 258 5.38 -14.76 -18.69
C LEU A 258 4.82 -14.47 -20.09
N VAL A 259 5.67 -14.50 -21.12
CA VAL A 259 5.25 -14.38 -22.52
C VAL A 259 4.26 -15.51 -22.88
N GLU A 260 4.55 -16.75 -22.46
CA GLU A 260 3.66 -17.89 -22.69
C GLU A 260 2.30 -17.72 -22.00
N ALA A 261 2.28 -17.23 -20.75
CA ALA A 261 1.04 -16.97 -20.01
C ALA A 261 0.19 -15.88 -20.71
N LEU A 262 0.81 -14.81 -21.18
CA LEU A 262 0.12 -13.72 -21.89
C LEU A 262 -0.46 -14.20 -23.23
N LEU A 263 0.30 -14.96 -24.02
CA LEU A 263 -0.18 -15.52 -25.27
C LEU A 263 -1.32 -16.53 -25.03
N GLY A 264 -1.23 -17.32 -23.95
CA GLY A 264 -2.31 -18.22 -23.52
C GLY A 264 -3.57 -17.47 -23.09
N ALA A 265 -3.45 -16.25 -22.59
CA ALA A 265 -4.55 -15.36 -22.26
C ALA A 265 -5.07 -14.52 -23.45
N GLY A 266 -4.58 -14.74 -24.66
CA GLY A 266 -5.04 -14.09 -25.88
C GLY A 266 -4.31 -12.75 -26.19
N ALA A 267 -3.09 -12.55 -25.67
CA ALA A 267 -2.28 -11.43 -26.10
C ALA A 267 -1.99 -11.47 -27.61
N ALA A 268 -2.18 -10.35 -28.29
CA ALA A 268 -1.91 -10.22 -29.72
C ALA A 268 -0.40 -10.26 -29.96
N VAL A 269 0.07 -11.34 -30.63
CA VAL A 269 1.50 -11.62 -30.83
C VAL A 269 2.22 -10.51 -31.59
N ASP A 270 1.55 -9.90 -32.58
CA ASP A 270 2.09 -8.86 -33.45
C ASP A 270 1.56 -7.45 -33.13
N ALA A 271 1.06 -7.24 -31.91
CA ALA A 271 0.71 -5.89 -31.45
C ALA A 271 1.91 -4.94 -31.62
N ARG A 272 1.64 -3.71 -32.09
CA ARG A 272 2.67 -2.70 -32.35
C ARG A 272 2.58 -1.56 -31.32
N ASN A 273 3.69 -1.19 -30.74
CA ASN A 273 3.78 0.02 -29.91
C ASN A 273 3.88 1.30 -30.75
N GLY A 274 3.96 2.47 -30.13
CA GLY A 274 3.98 3.77 -30.80
C GLY A 274 5.18 4.00 -31.73
N VAL A 275 6.28 3.24 -31.58
CA VAL A 275 7.42 3.26 -32.50
C VAL A 275 7.35 2.12 -33.53
N GLY A 276 6.25 1.38 -33.57
CA GLY A 276 6.01 0.29 -34.51
C GLY A 276 6.69 -1.02 -34.15
N GLU A 277 7.28 -1.15 -32.96
CA GLU A 277 7.92 -2.41 -32.54
C GLU A 277 6.86 -3.42 -32.10
N THR A 278 7.07 -4.70 -32.47
CA THR A 278 6.37 -5.85 -31.94
C THR A 278 7.16 -6.47 -30.78
N ALA A 279 6.54 -7.37 -30.03
CA ALA A 279 7.23 -8.10 -28.96
C ALA A 279 8.48 -8.87 -29.45
N LEU A 280 8.45 -9.36 -30.69
CA LEU A 280 9.59 -10.02 -31.32
C LEU A 280 10.77 -9.06 -31.53
N LEU A 281 10.52 -7.82 -32.02
CA LEU A 281 11.55 -6.81 -32.16
C LEU A 281 12.16 -6.44 -30.81
N VAL A 282 11.32 -6.26 -29.79
CA VAL A 282 11.76 -5.95 -28.43
C VAL A 282 12.63 -7.05 -27.86
N ALA A 283 12.22 -8.34 -28.00
CA ALA A 283 12.97 -9.49 -27.54
C ALA A 283 14.33 -9.62 -28.26
N ALA A 284 14.34 -9.47 -29.58
CA ALA A 284 15.56 -9.54 -30.39
C ALA A 284 16.55 -8.41 -30.02
N ARG A 285 16.06 -7.20 -29.85
CA ARG A 285 16.85 -6.04 -29.39
C ARG A 285 17.41 -6.25 -27.97
N ALA A 286 16.67 -6.92 -27.09
CA ALA A 286 17.11 -7.23 -25.74
C ALA A 286 18.05 -8.43 -25.62
N GLY A 287 18.17 -9.26 -26.68
CA GLY A 287 18.98 -10.47 -26.68
C GLY A 287 18.32 -11.68 -25.99
N ASN A 288 17.00 -11.69 -25.91
CA ASN A 288 16.22 -12.69 -25.19
C ASN A 288 15.91 -13.93 -26.06
N ASN A 289 16.90 -14.82 -26.26
CA ASN A 289 16.83 -15.97 -27.16
C ASN A 289 15.58 -16.84 -26.96
N GLU A 290 15.28 -17.21 -25.72
CA GLU A 290 14.14 -18.07 -25.40
C GLU A 290 12.80 -17.42 -25.72
N VAL A 291 12.70 -16.11 -25.55
CA VAL A 291 11.49 -15.34 -25.91
C VAL A 291 11.36 -15.24 -27.42
N VAL A 292 12.45 -14.94 -28.14
CA VAL A 292 12.45 -14.93 -29.62
C VAL A 292 12.01 -16.28 -30.16
N ARG A 293 12.58 -17.37 -29.65
CA ARG A 293 12.20 -18.74 -30.03
C ARG A 293 10.70 -18.98 -29.86
N LEU A 294 10.18 -18.65 -28.65
CA LEU A 294 8.77 -18.84 -28.34
C LEU A 294 7.86 -18.03 -29.27
N LEU A 295 8.19 -16.73 -29.50
CA LEU A 295 7.38 -15.85 -30.36
C LEU A 295 7.35 -16.38 -31.82
N VAL A 296 8.47 -16.90 -32.35
CA VAL A 296 8.54 -17.54 -33.65
C VAL A 296 7.68 -18.81 -33.68
N GLU A 297 7.76 -19.68 -32.65
CA GLU A 297 6.92 -20.86 -32.50
C GLU A 297 5.41 -20.53 -32.44
N ARG A 298 5.07 -19.31 -31.96
CA ARG A 298 3.70 -18.80 -31.91
C ARG A 298 3.33 -17.93 -33.10
N HIS A 299 4.07 -18.09 -34.21
CA HIS A 299 3.81 -17.49 -35.51
C HIS A 299 3.86 -15.96 -35.54
N ALA A 300 4.73 -15.35 -34.72
CA ALA A 300 5.01 -13.92 -34.82
C ALA A 300 5.52 -13.56 -36.22
N GLU A 301 5.13 -12.38 -36.73
CA GLU A 301 5.58 -11.85 -38.02
C GLU A 301 7.08 -11.58 -38.02
N VAL A 302 7.88 -12.52 -38.51
CA VAL A 302 9.36 -12.50 -38.41
C VAL A 302 9.96 -11.28 -39.11
N ASN A 303 9.33 -10.84 -40.23
CA ASN A 303 9.76 -9.70 -41.04
C ASN A 303 9.09 -8.37 -40.66
N ALA A 304 8.37 -8.32 -39.54
CA ALA A 304 7.82 -7.09 -39.04
C ALA A 304 8.95 -6.04 -38.86
N ALA A 305 8.72 -4.83 -39.37
CA ALA A 305 9.64 -3.71 -39.23
C ALA A 305 8.98 -2.58 -38.41
N ASN A 306 9.77 -1.90 -37.60
CA ASN A 306 9.33 -0.72 -36.87
C ASN A 306 9.25 0.53 -37.79
N ASN A 307 8.93 1.70 -37.24
CA ASN A 307 8.80 2.94 -38.00
C ASN A 307 10.12 3.40 -38.65
N LEU A 308 11.27 2.88 -38.21
CA LEU A 308 12.59 3.12 -38.79
C LEU A 308 12.99 2.04 -39.81
N GLN A 309 12.08 1.15 -40.17
CA GLN A 309 12.32 0.00 -41.04
C GLN A 309 13.32 -1.02 -40.47
N HIS A 310 13.55 -1.04 -39.15
CA HIS A 310 14.37 -2.04 -38.50
C HIS A 310 13.54 -3.30 -38.15
N THR A 311 14.06 -4.47 -38.53
CA THR A 311 13.47 -5.78 -38.22
C THR A 311 14.14 -6.40 -36.97
N ALA A 312 13.60 -7.54 -36.50
CA ALA A 312 14.24 -8.32 -35.46
C ALA A 312 15.64 -8.78 -35.85
N LEU A 313 15.83 -9.19 -37.13
CA LEU A 313 17.12 -9.58 -37.67
C LEU A 313 18.13 -8.44 -37.68
N TYR A 314 17.69 -7.21 -38.01
CA TYR A 314 18.52 -6.03 -37.94
C TYR A 314 19.08 -5.80 -36.52
N TYR A 315 18.21 -5.82 -35.49
CA TYR A 315 18.64 -5.61 -34.10
C TYR A 315 19.57 -6.71 -33.59
N ALA A 316 19.28 -7.96 -33.93
CA ALA A 316 20.12 -9.09 -33.55
C ALA A 316 21.49 -9.02 -34.20
N GLY A 317 21.56 -8.63 -35.46
CA GLY A 317 22.82 -8.46 -36.23
C GLY A 317 23.68 -7.33 -35.68
N GLU A 318 23.08 -6.13 -35.48
CA GLU A 318 23.77 -4.96 -34.92
C GLU A 318 24.39 -5.23 -33.54
N ARG A 319 23.75 -6.08 -32.72
CA ARG A 319 24.21 -6.41 -31.39
C ARG A 319 25.04 -7.67 -31.29
N GLY A 320 25.21 -8.39 -32.39
CA GLY A 320 26.01 -9.61 -32.45
C GLY A 320 25.36 -10.81 -31.77
N PHE A 321 24.05 -10.87 -31.68
CA PHE A 321 23.32 -12.00 -31.08
C PHE A 321 23.17 -13.14 -32.07
N THR A 322 24.26 -13.90 -32.27
CA THR A 322 24.39 -14.96 -33.30
C THR A 322 23.28 -16.00 -33.25
N GLU A 323 22.93 -16.48 -32.05
CA GLU A 323 21.87 -17.46 -31.87
C GLU A 323 20.50 -16.93 -32.32
N ILE A 324 20.19 -15.67 -32.03
CA ILE A 324 18.93 -15.03 -32.48
C ILE A 324 18.96 -14.85 -34.00
N VAL A 325 20.10 -14.44 -34.57
CA VAL A 325 20.26 -14.32 -36.02
C VAL A 325 19.99 -15.66 -36.71
N GLU A 326 20.61 -16.76 -36.26
CA GLU A 326 20.40 -18.11 -36.80
C GLU A 326 18.94 -18.52 -36.69
N LEU A 327 18.31 -18.28 -35.54
CA LEU A 327 16.91 -18.64 -35.32
C LEU A 327 15.97 -17.86 -36.25
N LEU A 328 16.17 -16.56 -36.41
CA LEU A 328 15.35 -15.72 -37.27
C LEU A 328 15.52 -16.09 -38.75
N LEU A 329 16.75 -16.34 -39.20
CA LEU A 329 17.01 -16.81 -40.55
C LEU A 329 16.35 -18.18 -40.85
N ALA A 330 16.42 -19.11 -39.87
CA ALA A 330 15.74 -20.39 -39.99
C ALA A 330 14.21 -20.25 -40.04
N ALA A 331 13.66 -19.17 -39.46
CA ALA A 331 12.24 -18.84 -39.48
C ALA A 331 11.81 -18.03 -40.73
N GLY A 332 12.74 -17.74 -41.66
CA GLY A 332 12.43 -17.02 -42.90
C GLY A 332 12.60 -15.53 -42.80
N ALA A 333 13.44 -15.02 -41.88
CA ALA A 333 13.79 -13.62 -41.88
C ALA A 333 14.54 -13.22 -43.15
N GLU A 334 14.09 -12.12 -43.78
CA GLU A 334 14.72 -11.50 -44.95
C GLU A 334 15.73 -10.45 -44.53
N ARG A 335 16.79 -10.26 -45.32
CA ARG A 335 17.87 -9.29 -45.05
C ARG A 335 17.44 -7.87 -45.35
#